data_826802d923a27e70470eb1e8893931c7
#
_entry.id   826802d923a27e70470eb1e8893931c7
#
_cell.length_a   1.000
_cell.length_b   1.000
_cell.length_c   1.000
_cell.angle_alpha   90.00
_cell.angle_beta   90.00
_cell.angle_gamma   90.00
#
_symmetry.space_group_name_H-M   'P 1'
#
loop_
_entity.id
_entity.type
_entity.pdbx_description
1 polymer ?
#
loop_
_entity_poly.entity_id
_entity_poly.type
_entity_poly.pdbx_seq_one_letter_code
_entity_poly.pdbx_strand_id
1 'polypeptide(L)'
;IMKVMETIIRKIDKNNIDADIIQEAGDILRRGGLVAFPTETVYGLGANALEEKAAKKTYAAKGRPSDNPLIVHIADYEDLRRIAVNIPPETDALAAHFWPGPLTMIFWKSDVVPYGTTGGLETVAVRMPSDPAALALIRAAGGFVSAPSANTSGRPSPTTAEHVIHDLNGKIDMVIDGGAVDIGVESTILDMTVSPPMILRPGAVTAEMFAEVIGPVDVDRTILDAESGIRPKAPGMKYRHYAPKARLMIVEGDIREEILAIRQLAYAAHRRKKKIGIIATSETLPFYNYGIIKNAGTRENEKTIARNLYKVLREFDQEDAEVIYSESFAVQGIGKAVMNRLEKAAGHQKITAADIVKLQKYRRIIFVSGTDSARGPIAAELLRNQDLEQEYVVDSRGMVVLFPEPVNQKAEAVMRSVGMTMETHISQQFEGENILDDTLVLTMEESQKDKLRSEYENIR
;
A
#
# COMPACT_ATOMS: atom_id res chain seq x y z
N ILE A 1 -13.11 -25.99 27.77
CA ILE A 1 -11.77 -25.42 27.62
C ILE A 1 -11.39 -25.61 26.16
N MET A 2 -11.43 -24.55 25.36
CA MET A 2 -10.91 -24.61 23.97
C MET A 2 -9.42 -24.94 24.07
N LYS A 3 -9.02 -26.06 23.48
CA LYS A 3 -7.59 -26.42 23.36
C LYS A 3 -6.95 -25.36 22.46
N VAL A 4 -6.06 -24.54 23.01
CA VAL A 4 -5.27 -23.59 22.22
C VAL A 4 -4.44 -24.42 21.27
N MET A 5 -4.56 -24.18 19.96
CA MET A 5 -3.72 -24.82 18.95
C MET A 5 -2.29 -24.35 19.18
N GLU A 6 -1.34 -25.25 19.29
CA GLU A 6 0.09 -24.93 19.32
C GLU A 6 0.64 -25.00 17.90
N THR A 7 1.17 -23.90 17.41
CA THR A 7 1.78 -23.85 16.08
C THR A 7 3.20 -24.41 16.15
N ILE A 8 3.48 -25.43 15.37
CA ILE A 8 4.82 -26.04 15.26
C ILE A 8 5.73 -25.11 14.46
N ILE A 9 6.92 -24.84 14.96
CA ILE A 9 7.94 -24.05 14.23
C ILE A 9 9.11 -24.97 13.89
N ARG A 10 9.45 -25.05 12.59
CA ARG A 10 10.59 -25.82 12.08
C ARG A 10 11.51 -24.91 11.28
N LYS A 11 12.77 -24.89 11.64
CA LYS A 11 13.79 -24.15 10.89
C LYS A 11 14.44 -25.06 9.86
N ILE A 12 14.62 -24.55 8.65
CA ILE A 12 15.28 -25.25 7.54
C ILE A 12 16.44 -24.42 6.99
N ASP A 13 17.46 -25.11 6.49
CA ASP A 13 18.51 -24.50 5.67
C ASP A 13 18.11 -24.64 4.19
N LYS A 14 18.00 -23.54 3.48
CA LYS A 14 17.67 -23.51 2.04
C LYS A 14 18.68 -24.26 1.17
N ASN A 15 19.93 -24.39 1.64
CA ASN A 15 21.01 -25.12 0.93
C ASN A 15 21.05 -26.59 1.28
N ASN A 16 20.43 -27.01 2.40
CA ASN A 16 20.37 -28.38 2.84
C ASN A 16 19.00 -28.66 3.48
N ILE A 17 18.03 -28.92 2.61
CA ILE A 17 16.63 -29.07 3.02
C ILE A 17 16.44 -30.38 3.77
N ASP A 18 15.96 -30.32 4.99
CA ASP A 18 15.60 -31.47 5.81
C ASP A 18 14.32 -32.14 5.26
N ALA A 19 14.51 -33.38 4.75
CA ALA A 19 13.43 -34.15 4.13
C ALA A 19 12.34 -34.55 5.12
N ASP A 20 12.67 -34.78 6.40
CA ASP A 20 11.71 -35.18 7.42
C ASP A 20 10.78 -34.01 7.79
N ILE A 21 11.33 -32.81 7.88
CA ILE A 21 10.54 -31.59 8.10
C ILE A 21 9.59 -31.35 6.93
N ILE A 22 10.07 -31.50 5.70
CA ILE A 22 9.24 -31.34 4.50
C ILE A 22 8.13 -32.39 4.44
N GLN A 23 8.44 -33.64 4.82
CA GLN A 23 7.46 -34.73 4.85
C GLN A 23 6.41 -34.49 5.94
N GLU A 24 6.81 -34.07 7.17
CA GLU A 24 5.90 -33.68 8.26
C GLU A 24 4.94 -32.58 7.80
N ALA A 25 5.45 -31.54 7.17
CA ALA A 25 4.65 -30.43 6.65
C ALA A 25 3.71 -30.86 5.50
N GLY A 26 4.18 -31.69 4.58
CA GLY A 26 3.39 -32.28 3.50
C GLY A 26 2.23 -33.13 4.04
N ASP A 27 2.48 -33.92 5.08
CA ASP A 27 1.45 -34.71 5.74
C ASP A 27 0.37 -33.85 6.40
N ILE A 28 0.76 -32.73 7.00
CA ILE A 28 -0.18 -31.72 7.55
C ILE A 28 -1.08 -31.21 6.43
N LEU A 29 -0.51 -30.78 5.30
CA LEU A 29 -1.29 -30.27 4.16
C LEU A 29 -2.22 -31.33 3.57
N ARG A 30 -1.75 -32.58 3.40
CA ARG A 30 -2.58 -33.70 2.90
C ARG A 30 -3.77 -34.02 3.81
N ARG A 31 -3.64 -33.80 5.11
CA ARG A 31 -4.75 -33.95 6.07
C ARG A 31 -5.64 -32.71 6.20
N GLY A 32 -5.47 -31.72 5.31
CA GLY A 32 -6.25 -30.49 5.30
C GLY A 32 -5.89 -29.50 6.41
N GLY A 33 -4.64 -29.57 6.93
CA GLY A 33 -4.05 -28.58 7.83
C GLY A 33 -3.44 -27.39 7.06
N LEU A 34 -2.88 -26.43 7.81
CA LEU A 34 -2.31 -25.20 7.31
C LEU A 34 -0.83 -25.08 7.67
N VAL A 35 0.02 -24.87 6.66
CA VAL A 35 1.47 -24.71 6.83
C VAL A 35 1.92 -23.41 6.20
N ALA A 36 2.54 -22.51 6.98
CA ALA A 36 3.21 -21.36 6.40
C ALA A 36 4.64 -21.72 5.96
N PHE A 37 5.05 -21.26 4.78
CA PHE A 37 6.33 -21.60 4.17
C PHE A 37 6.93 -20.43 3.40
N PRO A 38 8.28 -20.36 3.29
CA PRO A 38 8.96 -19.34 2.52
C PRO A 38 8.74 -19.54 1.02
N THR A 39 8.73 -18.44 0.28
CA THR A 39 8.97 -18.41 -1.16
C THR A 39 10.01 -17.34 -1.45
N GLU A 40 10.44 -17.19 -2.71
CA GLU A 40 11.34 -16.12 -3.11
C GLU A 40 10.70 -14.72 -3.00
N THR A 41 9.36 -14.64 -2.95
CA THR A 41 8.61 -13.38 -2.89
C THR A 41 8.21 -12.99 -1.48
N VAL A 42 7.29 -13.73 -0.85
CA VAL A 42 6.79 -13.55 0.52
C VAL A 42 6.46 -14.93 1.10
N TYR A 43 6.28 -15.03 2.41
CA TYR A 43 5.78 -16.27 3.02
C TYR A 43 4.34 -16.55 2.60
N GLY A 44 4.08 -17.77 2.14
CA GLY A 44 2.77 -18.28 1.77
C GLY A 44 2.12 -19.08 2.89
N LEU A 45 0.79 -18.98 3.04
CA LEU A 45 0.00 -19.85 3.91
C LEU A 45 -0.59 -20.99 3.08
N GLY A 46 0.05 -22.15 3.12
CA GLY A 46 -0.31 -23.32 2.35
C GLY A 46 -1.52 -24.09 2.89
N ALA A 47 -2.34 -24.55 1.96
CA ALA A 47 -3.43 -25.50 2.19
C ALA A 47 -3.60 -26.38 0.95
N ASN A 48 -4.24 -27.54 1.08
CA ASN A 48 -4.57 -28.39 -0.07
C ASN A 48 -5.51 -27.63 -1.03
N ALA A 49 -5.02 -27.35 -2.24
CA ALA A 49 -5.73 -26.53 -3.22
C ALA A 49 -6.99 -27.20 -3.78
N LEU A 50 -7.04 -28.54 -3.75
CA LEU A 50 -8.15 -29.32 -4.30
C LEU A 50 -9.21 -29.67 -3.23
N GLU A 51 -9.07 -29.15 -2.02
CA GLU A 51 -10.01 -29.41 -0.91
C GLU A 51 -10.73 -28.13 -0.47
N GLU A 52 -12.04 -28.09 -0.69
CA GLU A 52 -12.92 -26.95 -0.32
C GLU A 52 -12.80 -26.58 1.18
N LYS A 53 -12.67 -27.57 2.05
CA LYS A 53 -12.55 -27.35 3.51
C LYS A 53 -11.23 -26.71 3.90
N ALA A 54 -10.14 -27.04 3.19
CA ALA A 54 -8.81 -26.45 3.43
C ALA A 54 -8.78 -24.97 3.02
N ALA A 55 -9.42 -24.60 1.89
CA ALA A 55 -9.60 -23.22 1.51
C ALA A 55 -10.37 -22.41 2.59
N LYS A 56 -11.46 -22.95 3.13
CA LYS A 56 -12.24 -22.29 4.22
C LYS A 56 -11.40 -22.06 5.47
N LYS A 57 -10.54 -23.01 5.86
CA LYS A 57 -9.62 -22.84 6.99
C LYS A 57 -8.62 -21.68 6.73
N THR A 58 -8.08 -21.58 5.51
CA THR A 58 -7.18 -20.49 5.11
C THR A 58 -7.84 -19.14 5.28
N TYR A 59 -9.08 -18.95 4.78
CA TYR A 59 -9.82 -17.71 4.96
C TYR A 59 -10.08 -17.39 6.42
N ALA A 60 -10.48 -18.40 7.21
CA ALA A 60 -10.75 -18.22 8.65
C ALA A 60 -9.50 -17.84 9.44
N ALA A 61 -8.36 -18.53 9.22
CA ALA A 61 -7.10 -18.24 9.91
C ALA A 61 -6.60 -16.81 9.68
N LYS A 62 -6.80 -16.29 8.45
CA LYS A 62 -6.39 -14.94 8.06
C LYS A 62 -7.42 -13.85 8.36
N GLY A 63 -8.68 -14.17 8.62
CA GLY A 63 -9.78 -13.21 8.58
C GLY A 63 -9.96 -12.61 7.17
N ARG A 64 -9.75 -13.41 6.11
CA ARG A 64 -9.80 -12.99 4.72
C ARG A 64 -11.21 -13.19 4.15
N PRO A 65 -11.74 -12.24 3.35
CA PRO A 65 -12.98 -12.47 2.62
C PRO A 65 -12.86 -13.65 1.65
N SER A 66 -13.87 -14.52 1.60
CA SER A 66 -13.87 -15.75 0.81
C SER A 66 -14.07 -15.52 -0.71
N ASP A 67 -14.47 -14.33 -1.12
CA ASP A 67 -14.57 -13.89 -2.51
C ASP A 67 -13.22 -13.44 -3.13
N ASN A 68 -12.15 -13.47 -2.34
CA ASN A 68 -10.81 -13.08 -2.77
C ASN A 68 -9.98 -14.34 -3.08
N PRO A 69 -9.78 -14.71 -4.37
CA PRO A 69 -9.25 -16.01 -4.78
C PRO A 69 -7.86 -16.31 -4.21
N LEU A 70 -7.51 -17.60 -4.15
CA LEU A 70 -6.19 -18.09 -3.75
C LEU A 70 -5.36 -18.44 -4.99
N ILE A 71 -4.03 -18.34 -4.89
CA ILE A 71 -3.11 -18.77 -5.94
C ILE A 71 -2.74 -20.23 -5.66
N VAL A 72 -2.92 -21.11 -6.65
CA VAL A 72 -2.47 -22.49 -6.59
C VAL A 72 -0.99 -22.56 -6.98
N HIS A 73 -0.19 -23.13 -6.12
CA HIS A 73 1.22 -23.36 -6.37
C HIS A 73 1.44 -24.81 -6.81
N ILE A 74 2.20 -24.97 -7.88
CA ILE A 74 2.65 -26.26 -8.46
C ILE A 74 4.16 -26.36 -8.36
N ALA A 75 4.70 -27.56 -8.41
CA ALA A 75 6.13 -27.82 -8.41
C ALA A 75 6.66 -28.38 -9.74
N ASP A 76 5.77 -28.91 -10.57
CA ASP A 76 6.09 -29.46 -11.85
C ASP A 76 5.16 -28.90 -12.93
N TYR A 77 5.70 -28.51 -14.08
CA TYR A 77 4.94 -27.80 -15.13
C TYR A 77 3.77 -28.64 -15.67
N GLU A 78 3.93 -29.95 -15.76
CA GLU A 78 2.88 -30.85 -16.25
C GLU A 78 1.62 -30.84 -15.38
N ASP A 79 1.73 -30.49 -14.11
CA ASP A 79 0.59 -30.36 -13.20
C ASP A 79 -0.37 -29.23 -13.60
N LEU A 80 0.09 -28.24 -14.38
CA LEU A 80 -0.75 -27.17 -14.89
C LEU A 80 -1.96 -27.71 -15.66
N ARG A 81 -1.76 -28.74 -16.50
CA ARG A 81 -2.79 -29.33 -17.36
C ARG A 81 -3.88 -30.07 -16.56
N ARG A 82 -3.63 -30.37 -15.28
CA ARG A 82 -4.63 -30.99 -14.41
C ARG A 82 -5.61 -29.98 -13.82
N ILE A 83 -5.18 -28.75 -13.63
CA ILE A 83 -5.97 -27.70 -12.92
C ILE A 83 -6.43 -26.57 -13.82
N ALA A 84 -5.90 -26.49 -15.06
CA ALA A 84 -6.26 -25.47 -16.04
C ALA A 84 -6.70 -26.06 -17.37
N VAL A 85 -7.61 -25.39 -18.06
CA VAL A 85 -8.09 -25.73 -19.41
C VAL A 85 -7.90 -24.53 -20.33
N ASN A 86 -7.98 -24.76 -21.64
CA ASN A 86 -7.82 -23.71 -22.67
C ASN A 86 -6.52 -22.91 -22.48
N ILE A 87 -5.41 -23.61 -22.21
CA ILE A 87 -4.10 -23.01 -21.96
C ILE A 87 -3.57 -22.40 -23.26
N PRO A 88 -3.34 -21.08 -23.34
CA PRO A 88 -2.81 -20.43 -24.54
C PRO A 88 -1.38 -20.90 -24.86
N PRO A 89 -1.00 -20.96 -26.16
CA PRO A 89 0.33 -21.45 -26.57
C PRO A 89 1.49 -20.61 -26.05
N GLU A 90 1.28 -19.30 -25.81
CA GLU A 90 2.27 -18.39 -25.25
C GLU A 90 2.69 -18.79 -23.82
N THR A 91 1.89 -19.63 -23.16
CA THR A 91 2.16 -20.12 -21.80
C THR A 91 3.47 -20.91 -21.72
N ASP A 92 3.77 -21.72 -22.74
CA ASP A 92 5.01 -22.51 -22.77
C ASP A 92 6.26 -21.61 -22.79
N ALA A 93 6.24 -20.55 -23.59
CA ALA A 93 7.32 -19.56 -23.65
C ALA A 93 7.47 -18.79 -22.33
N LEU A 94 6.37 -18.37 -21.73
CA LEU A 94 6.36 -17.67 -20.44
C LEU A 94 6.86 -18.56 -19.31
N ALA A 95 6.42 -19.83 -19.27
CA ALA A 95 6.86 -20.78 -18.25
C ALA A 95 8.37 -21.09 -18.39
N ALA A 96 8.86 -21.27 -19.62
CA ALA A 96 10.28 -21.52 -19.86
C ALA A 96 11.19 -20.37 -19.39
N HIS A 97 10.72 -19.13 -19.42
CA HIS A 97 11.49 -17.94 -19.00
C HIS A 97 11.31 -17.57 -17.53
N PHE A 98 10.11 -17.74 -16.98
CA PHE A 98 9.74 -17.16 -15.69
C PHE A 98 9.33 -18.19 -14.63
N TRP A 99 9.23 -19.48 -14.97
CA TRP A 99 8.99 -20.58 -14.05
C TRP A 99 10.17 -21.56 -14.02
N PRO A 100 10.58 -21.95 -12.80
CA PRO A 100 10.11 -21.51 -11.48
C PRO A 100 10.49 -20.05 -11.19
N GLY A 101 9.53 -19.28 -10.60
CA GLY A 101 9.79 -17.86 -10.32
C GLY A 101 8.57 -17.02 -9.93
N PRO A 102 8.75 -15.69 -9.90
CA PRO A 102 7.78 -14.74 -9.33
C PRO A 102 6.68 -14.33 -10.32
N LEU A 103 6.22 -15.26 -11.18
CA LEU A 103 5.12 -15.08 -12.10
C LEU A 103 3.93 -15.95 -11.70
N THR A 104 2.75 -15.35 -11.59
CA THR A 104 1.45 -16.02 -11.48
C THR A 104 0.68 -15.81 -12.78
N MET A 105 0.19 -16.86 -13.38
CA MET A 105 -0.68 -16.81 -14.57
C MET A 105 -2.09 -17.26 -14.23
N ILE A 106 -3.10 -16.58 -14.78
CA ILE A 106 -4.51 -16.94 -14.60
C ILE A 106 -5.02 -17.65 -15.84
N PHE A 107 -5.68 -18.79 -15.63
CA PHE A 107 -6.27 -19.63 -16.65
C PHE A 107 -7.72 -19.95 -16.34
N TRP A 108 -8.47 -20.48 -17.31
CA TRP A 108 -9.73 -21.14 -17.05
C TRP A 108 -9.48 -22.39 -16.21
N LYS A 109 -10.24 -22.54 -15.11
CA LYS A 109 -10.05 -23.68 -14.20
C LYS A 109 -10.61 -24.97 -14.79
N SER A 110 -10.00 -26.11 -14.45
CA SER A 110 -10.63 -27.42 -14.63
C SER A 110 -11.59 -27.73 -13.46
N ASP A 111 -12.43 -28.74 -13.64
CA ASP A 111 -13.46 -29.13 -12.65
C ASP A 111 -12.86 -29.65 -11.33
N VAL A 112 -11.61 -30.08 -11.31
CA VAL A 112 -10.94 -30.58 -10.10
C VAL A 112 -10.66 -29.45 -9.08
N VAL A 113 -10.61 -28.18 -9.52
CA VAL A 113 -10.36 -27.04 -8.66
C VAL A 113 -11.66 -26.55 -8.04
N PRO A 114 -11.84 -26.61 -6.72
CA PRO A 114 -13.08 -26.21 -6.07
C PRO A 114 -13.26 -24.68 -6.08
N TYR A 115 -14.50 -24.21 -6.09
CA TYR A 115 -14.82 -22.78 -6.05
C TYR A 115 -14.35 -22.09 -4.77
N GLY A 116 -14.19 -22.81 -3.68
CA GLY A 116 -13.57 -22.25 -2.46
C GLY A 116 -12.15 -21.77 -2.68
N THR A 117 -11.38 -22.47 -3.52
CA THR A 117 -10.01 -22.06 -3.89
C THR A 117 -10.01 -20.85 -4.83
N THR A 118 -10.93 -20.80 -5.78
CA THR A 118 -11.01 -19.72 -6.77
C THR A 118 -11.85 -18.51 -6.32
N GLY A 119 -12.37 -18.54 -5.08
CA GLY A 119 -13.27 -17.48 -4.58
C GLY A 119 -14.56 -17.40 -5.39
N GLY A 120 -15.00 -18.53 -6.00
CA GLY A 120 -16.19 -18.65 -6.85
C GLY A 120 -16.00 -18.14 -8.29
N LEU A 121 -14.75 -18.03 -8.78
CA LEU A 121 -14.45 -17.69 -10.17
C LEU A 121 -14.28 -18.95 -11.01
N GLU A 122 -14.54 -18.81 -12.33
CA GLU A 122 -14.28 -19.84 -13.34
C GLU A 122 -12.81 -19.91 -13.75
N THR A 123 -11.97 -19.09 -13.12
CA THR A 123 -10.54 -19.00 -13.40
C THR A 123 -9.73 -19.43 -12.19
N VAL A 124 -8.53 -19.95 -12.43
CA VAL A 124 -7.54 -20.34 -11.43
C VAL A 124 -6.24 -19.58 -11.67
N ALA A 125 -5.67 -19.00 -10.61
CA ALA A 125 -4.35 -18.40 -10.62
C ALA A 125 -3.32 -19.47 -10.25
N VAL A 126 -2.28 -19.66 -11.07
CA VAL A 126 -1.27 -20.72 -10.91
C VAL A 126 0.12 -20.11 -10.89
N ARG A 127 0.98 -20.63 -10.01
CA ARG A 127 2.39 -20.24 -9.90
C ARG A 127 3.28 -21.44 -9.61
N MET A 128 4.48 -21.42 -10.16
CA MET A 128 5.57 -22.33 -9.79
C MET A 128 6.69 -21.50 -9.12
N PRO A 129 6.80 -21.49 -7.78
CA PRO A 129 7.79 -20.68 -7.06
C PRO A 129 9.20 -21.20 -7.29
N SER A 130 10.22 -20.34 -7.12
CA SER A 130 11.62 -20.77 -7.28
C SER A 130 12.32 -21.18 -5.97
N ASP A 131 11.69 -20.97 -4.81
CA ASP A 131 12.25 -21.38 -3.53
C ASP A 131 12.29 -22.91 -3.43
N PRO A 132 13.47 -23.53 -3.18
CA PRO A 132 13.60 -24.99 -3.16
C PRO A 132 12.76 -25.67 -2.09
N ALA A 133 12.59 -25.05 -0.92
CA ALA A 133 11.77 -25.60 0.16
C ALA A 133 10.28 -25.56 -0.20
N ALA A 134 9.83 -24.49 -0.87
CA ALA A 134 8.47 -24.41 -1.41
C ALA A 134 8.21 -25.53 -2.42
N LEU A 135 9.10 -25.76 -3.38
CA LEU A 135 8.94 -26.82 -4.38
C LEU A 135 8.90 -28.22 -3.73
N ALA A 136 9.80 -28.47 -2.78
CA ALA A 136 9.84 -29.74 -2.05
C ALA A 136 8.53 -29.95 -1.25
N LEU A 137 8.03 -28.93 -0.55
CA LEU A 137 6.78 -28.99 0.20
C LEU A 137 5.57 -29.24 -0.71
N ILE A 138 5.50 -28.56 -1.87
CA ILE A 138 4.40 -28.74 -2.83
C ILE A 138 4.36 -30.19 -3.33
N ARG A 139 5.51 -30.78 -3.67
CA ARG A 139 5.58 -32.20 -4.06
C ARG A 139 5.16 -33.12 -2.93
N ALA A 140 5.66 -32.90 -1.71
CA ALA A 140 5.29 -33.67 -0.53
C ALA A 140 3.79 -33.55 -0.19
N ALA A 141 3.16 -32.43 -0.50
CA ALA A 141 1.73 -32.21 -0.30
C ALA A 141 0.83 -32.83 -1.38
N GLY A 142 1.39 -33.42 -2.44
CA GLY A 142 0.64 -34.02 -3.54
C GLY A 142 0.47 -33.14 -4.79
N GLY A 143 1.29 -32.08 -4.93
CA GLY A 143 1.45 -31.28 -6.15
C GLY A 143 0.64 -29.99 -6.22
N PHE A 144 -0.39 -29.82 -5.38
CA PHE A 144 -1.28 -28.64 -5.46
C PHE A 144 -1.48 -27.97 -4.10
N VAL A 145 -0.85 -26.82 -3.90
CA VAL A 145 -0.95 -26.05 -2.64
C VAL A 145 -1.49 -24.67 -2.94
N SER A 146 -2.67 -24.33 -2.42
CA SER A 146 -3.15 -22.95 -2.45
C SER A 146 -2.42 -22.12 -1.40
N ALA A 147 -1.84 -20.99 -1.78
CA ALA A 147 -1.11 -20.17 -0.83
C ALA A 147 -1.27 -18.66 -1.07
N PRO A 148 -2.13 -17.97 -0.32
CA PRO A 148 -2.03 -16.52 -0.15
C PRO A 148 -0.85 -16.18 0.78
N SER A 149 -0.47 -14.89 0.89
CA SER A 149 0.54 -14.45 1.87
C SER A 149 0.15 -14.84 3.31
N ALA A 150 1.12 -15.23 4.14
CA ALA A 150 0.89 -15.80 5.48
C ALA A 150 0.73 -14.73 6.57
N ASN A 151 -0.12 -13.71 6.36
CA ASN A 151 -0.43 -12.63 7.30
C ASN A 151 -1.92 -12.57 7.64
N THR A 152 -2.29 -11.92 8.73
CA THR A 152 -3.66 -11.46 8.97
C THR A 152 -4.08 -10.50 7.85
N SER A 153 -5.29 -10.65 7.32
CA SER A 153 -5.78 -9.86 6.17
C SER A 153 -5.65 -8.36 6.42
N GLY A 154 -5.20 -7.62 5.40
CA GLY A 154 -5.01 -6.18 5.45
C GLY A 154 -3.61 -5.72 5.93
N ARG A 155 -2.87 -6.55 6.67
CA ARG A 155 -1.52 -6.21 7.15
C ARG A 155 -0.44 -6.39 6.08
N PRO A 156 0.77 -5.80 6.26
CA PRO A 156 1.89 -6.02 5.36
C PRO A 156 2.24 -7.50 5.21
N SER A 157 2.56 -7.96 4.00
CA SER A 157 2.90 -9.36 3.76
C SER A 157 4.16 -9.78 4.53
N PRO A 158 4.25 -11.03 5.01
CA PRO A 158 5.38 -11.50 5.80
C PRO A 158 6.58 -11.82 4.90
N THR A 159 7.74 -11.30 5.28
CA THR A 159 9.02 -11.53 4.61
C THR A 159 9.99 -12.35 5.45
N THR A 160 9.61 -12.70 6.67
CA THR A 160 10.32 -13.60 7.59
C THR A 160 9.32 -14.47 8.36
N ALA A 161 9.80 -15.54 8.97
CA ALA A 161 8.99 -16.43 9.81
C ALA A 161 8.44 -15.71 11.05
N GLU A 162 9.18 -14.77 11.63
CA GLU A 162 8.74 -13.98 12.79
C GLU A 162 7.49 -13.16 12.46
N HIS A 163 7.39 -12.62 11.24
CA HIS A 163 6.19 -11.91 10.77
C HIS A 163 4.98 -12.84 10.73
N VAL A 164 5.17 -14.10 10.29
CA VAL A 164 4.11 -15.11 10.27
C VAL A 164 3.69 -15.49 11.68
N ILE A 165 4.65 -15.78 12.55
CA ILE A 165 4.41 -16.15 13.96
C ILE A 165 3.64 -15.03 14.67
N HIS A 166 4.04 -13.79 14.46
CA HIS A 166 3.35 -12.63 15.03
C HIS A 166 1.86 -12.59 14.65
N ASP A 167 1.52 -12.92 13.39
CA ASP A 167 0.15 -12.79 12.87
C ASP A 167 -0.71 -14.04 13.09
N LEU A 168 -0.11 -15.24 12.98
CA LEU A 168 -0.83 -16.50 12.83
C LEU A 168 -0.49 -17.58 13.88
N ASN A 169 0.35 -17.30 14.87
CA ASN A 169 0.62 -18.26 15.95
C ASN A 169 -0.69 -18.65 16.66
N GLY A 170 -0.87 -19.94 16.90
CA GLY A 170 -2.09 -20.50 17.49
C GLY A 170 -3.30 -20.60 16.54
N LYS A 171 -3.14 -20.24 15.24
CA LYS A 171 -4.19 -20.29 14.23
C LYS A 171 -3.89 -21.25 13.08
N ILE A 172 -2.64 -21.70 12.95
CA ILE A 172 -2.13 -22.59 11.89
C ILE A 172 -1.30 -23.72 12.50
N ASP A 173 -1.16 -24.82 11.77
CA ASP A 173 -0.53 -26.03 12.30
C ASP A 173 0.99 -25.90 12.39
N MET A 174 1.65 -25.34 11.34
CA MET A 174 3.09 -25.24 11.26
C MET A 174 3.58 -23.99 10.55
N VAL A 175 4.78 -23.53 10.93
CA VAL A 175 5.60 -22.54 10.21
C VAL A 175 6.95 -23.16 9.87
N ILE A 176 7.29 -23.18 8.58
CA ILE A 176 8.64 -23.51 8.10
C ILE A 176 9.44 -22.21 8.06
N ASP A 177 10.45 -22.08 8.90
CA ASP A 177 11.37 -20.96 8.91
C ASP A 177 12.55 -21.21 7.99
N GLY A 178 12.54 -20.62 6.80
CA GLY A 178 13.65 -20.62 5.83
C GLY A 178 14.41 -19.28 5.77
N GLY A 179 14.24 -18.43 6.78
CA GLY A 179 14.88 -17.11 6.83
C GLY A 179 14.12 -16.04 6.01
N ALA A 180 14.83 -14.94 5.71
CA ALA A 180 14.26 -13.83 4.94
C ALA A 180 14.08 -14.21 3.46
N VAL A 181 13.03 -13.66 2.85
CA VAL A 181 12.79 -13.81 1.40
C VAL A 181 13.71 -12.90 0.57
N ASP A 182 13.84 -13.20 -0.73
CA ASP A 182 14.79 -12.48 -1.60
C ASP A 182 14.18 -11.24 -2.26
N ILE A 183 12.90 -11.30 -2.71
CA ILE A 183 12.25 -10.25 -3.49
C ILE A 183 11.47 -9.26 -2.60
N GLY A 184 10.66 -9.75 -1.66
CA GLY A 184 9.96 -8.94 -0.67
C GLY A 184 8.61 -8.37 -1.10
N VAL A 185 8.24 -8.48 -2.37
CA VAL A 185 6.90 -8.14 -2.88
C VAL A 185 6.31 -9.35 -3.62
N GLU A 186 4.98 -9.46 -3.67
CA GLU A 186 4.29 -10.59 -4.29
C GLU A 186 4.57 -10.69 -5.79
N SER A 187 4.34 -11.89 -6.34
CA SER A 187 4.47 -12.20 -7.77
C SER A 187 3.70 -11.25 -8.68
N THR A 188 4.19 -11.03 -9.89
CA THR A 188 3.40 -10.46 -10.99
C THR A 188 2.23 -11.39 -11.31
N ILE A 189 1.05 -10.83 -11.57
CA ILE A 189 -0.12 -11.60 -12.00
C ILE A 189 -0.46 -11.20 -13.43
N LEU A 190 -0.46 -12.18 -14.33
CA LEU A 190 -0.81 -12.05 -15.73
C LEU A 190 -2.08 -12.86 -16.03
N ASP A 191 -3.11 -12.20 -16.54
CA ASP A 191 -4.36 -12.84 -16.99
C ASP A 191 -4.18 -13.36 -18.42
N MET A 192 -4.16 -14.69 -18.57
CA MET A 192 -4.03 -15.40 -19.83
C MET A 192 -5.40 -15.75 -20.44
N THR A 193 -6.50 -15.35 -19.83
CA THR A 193 -7.87 -15.60 -20.32
C THR A 193 -8.36 -14.52 -21.28
N VAL A 194 -7.57 -13.48 -21.51
CA VAL A 194 -7.83 -12.34 -22.40
C VAL A 194 -6.73 -12.20 -23.45
N SER A 195 -7.02 -11.54 -24.56
CA SER A 195 -6.03 -11.26 -25.62
C SER A 195 -6.06 -9.77 -25.98
N PRO A 196 -4.92 -9.06 -25.91
CA PRO A 196 -3.63 -9.54 -25.42
C PRO A 196 -3.68 -9.89 -23.91
N PRO A 197 -2.72 -10.70 -23.40
CA PRO A 197 -2.62 -10.97 -21.97
C PRO A 197 -2.47 -9.71 -21.15
N MET A 198 -3.06 -9.68 -19.94
CA MET A 198 -3.17 -8.45 -19.14
C MET A 198 -2.54 -8.59 -17.76
N ILE A 199 -1.68 -7.63 -17.38
CA ILE A 199 -1.12 -7.54 -16.03
C ILE A 199 -2.20 -7.03 -15.07
N LEU A 200 -2.58 -7.85 -14.09
CA LEU A 200 -3.51 -7.50 -13.02
C LEU A 200 -2.81 -7.06 -11.73
N ARG A 201 -1.54 -7.39 -11.56
CA ARG A 201 -0.73 -6.97 -10.41
C ARG A 201 0.73 -6.87 -10.83
N PRO A 202 1.38 -5.70 -10.71
CA PRO A 202 2.80 -5.57 -10.99
C PRO A 202 3.64 -6.28 -9.91
N GLY A 203 4.76 -6.87 -10.32
CA GLY A 203 5.71 -7.57 -9.47
C GLY A 203 7.12 -7.52 -10.09
N ALA A 204 7.96 -8.50 -9.76
CA ALA A 204 9.34 -8.56 -10.25
C ALA A 204 9.46 -8.88 -11.75
N VAL A 205 8.48 -9.55 -12.34
CA VAL A 205 8.38 -9.73 -13.79
C VAL A 205 7.63 -8.54 -14.37
N THR A 206 8.24 -7.78 -15.27
CA THR A 206 7.73 -6.50 -15.77
C THR A 206 7.08 -6.62 -17.15
N ALA A 207 6.36 -5.57 -17.59
CA ALA A 207 5.75 -5.55 -18.91
C ALA A 207 6.79 -5.62 -20.04
N GLU A 208 7.95 -5.01 -19.82
CA GLU A 208 9.08 -5.03 -20.76
C GLU A 208 9.63 -6.45 -20.93
N MET A 209 9.77 -7.20 -19.80
CA MET A 209 10.21 -8.59 -19.83
C MET A 209 9.20 -9.49 -20.57
N PHE A 210 7.90 -9.27 -20.40
CA PHE A 210 6.88 -10.00 -21.18
C PHE A 210 6.98 -9.66 -22.66
N ALA A 211 7.20 -8.38 -23.00
CA ALA A 211 7.29 -7.96 -24.39
C ALA A 211 8.44 -8.62 -25.15
N GLU A 212 9.54 -8.94 -24.47
CA GLU A 212 10.69 -9.69 -25.04
C GLU A 212 10.35 -11.15 -25.37
N VAL A 213 9.36 -11.76 -24.68
CA VAL A 213 9.04 -13.19 -24.80
C VAL A 213 7.82 -13.45 -25.68
N ILE A 214 6.75 -12.68 -25.48
CA ILE A 214 5.44 -12.92 -26.13
C ILE A 214 4.89 -11.69 -26.87
N GLY A 215 5.64 -10.58 -26.92
CA GLY A 215 5.14 -9.31 -27.41
C GLY A 215 4.41 -8.50 -26.34
N PRO A 216 3.84 -7.34 -26.72
CA PRO A 216 3.21 -6.42 -25.79
C PRO A 216 2.06 -7.05 -25.00
N VAL A 217 1.96 -6.71 -23.72
CA VAL A 217 0.86 -7.08 -22.82
C VAL A 217 0.14 -5.84 -22.33
N ASP A 218 -1.15 -5.97 -22.03
CA ASP A 218 -1.93 -4.88 -21.45
C ASP A 218 -1.69 -4.77 -19.92
N VAL A 219 -2.01 -3.60 -19.38
CA VAL A 219 -2.00 -3.35 -17.93
C VAL A 219 -3.40 -2.91 -17.54
N ASP A 220 -4.00 -3.59 -16.57
CA ASP A 220 -5.32 -3.25 -16.05
C ASP A 220 -5.30 -1.86 -15.43
N ARG A 221 -6.10 -0.93 -15.97
CA ARG A 221 -6.19 0.46 -15.50
C ARG A 221 -6.82 0.56 -14.10
N THR A 222 -7.63 -0.41 -13.70
CA THR A 222 -8.25 -0.45 -12.35
C THR A 222 -7.24 -0.73 -11.23
N ILE A 223 -6.00 -1.11 -11.59
CA ILE A 223 -4.90 -1.19 -10.61
C ILE A 223 -4.65 0.18 -9.94
N LEU A 224 -4.96 1.26 -10.64
CA LEU A 224 -4.77 2.65 -10.21
C LEU A 224 -6.02 3.27 -9.57
N ASP A 225 -7.24 2.70 -9.80
CA ASP A 225 -8.51 3.25 -9.33
C ASP A 225 -9.19 2.33 -8.30
N ALA A 226 -9.21 2.79 -7.04
CA ALA A 226 -9.74 2.01 -5.89
C ALA A 226 -11.28 1.87 -5.85
N GLU A 227 -12.04 2.54 -6.72
CA GLU A 227 -13.51 2.63 -6.65
C GLU A 227 -14.28 1.71 -7.61
N SER A 228 -13.62 0.85 -8.36
CA SER A 228 -14.35 -0.07 -9.22
C SER A 228 -15.06 -1.16 -8.39
N GLY A 229 -16.40 -1.18 -8.40
CA GLY A 229 -17.25 -2.22 -7.79
C GLY A 229 -17.10 -3.61 -8.42
N ILE A 230 -16.02 -3.87 -9.16
CA ILE A 230 -15.73 -5.09 -9.90
C ILE A 230 -15.23 -6.18 -8.95
N ARG A 231 -15.74 -7.40 -9.09
CA ARG A 231 -15.27 -8.58 -8.37
C ARG A 231 -13.79 -8.83 -8.69
N PRO A 232 -12.90 -8.97 -7.68
CA PRO A 232 -11.48 -9.12 -7.93
C PRO A 232 -11.17 -10.43 -8.65
N LYS A 233 -10.52 -10.37 -9.80
CA LYS A 233 -10.01 -11.54 -10.52
C LYS A 233 -8.74 -12.11 -9.90
N ALA A 234 -8.05 -11.32 -9.08
CA ALA A 234 -6.77 -11.67 -8.47
C ALA A 234 -6.63 -11.13 -7.05
N PRO A 235 -5.76 -11.74 -6.21
CA PRO A 235 -5.48 -11.25 -4.87
C PRO A 235 -4.92 -9.83 -4.88
N GLY A 236 -5.38 -8.97 -3.95
CA GLY A 236 -4.86 -7.62 -3.75
C GLY A 236 -5.48 -6.53 -4.63
N MET A 237 -6.59 -6.79 -5.34
CA MET A 237 -7.23 -5.78 -6.19
C MET A 237 -8.25 -4.89 -5.46
N LYS A 238 -9.06 -5.41 -4.52
CA LYS A 238 -10.28 -4.73 -4.04
C LYS A 238 -10.18 -4.11 -2.63
N TYR A 239 -9.43 -4.71 -1.73
CA TYR A 239 -9.48 -4.35 -0.30
C TYR A 239 -8.25 -3.52 0.09
N ARG A 240 -8.36 -2.75 1.19
CA ARG A 240 -7.20 -2.13 1.82
C ARG A 240 -6.21 -3.22 2.20
N HIS A 241 -5.03 -3.18 1.60
CA HIS A 241 -3.98 -4.16 1.78
C HIS A 241 -2.69 -3.49 2.24
N TYR A 242 -1.84 -4.28 2.92
CA TYR A 242 -0.47 -3.90 3.30
C TYR A 242 -0.38 -2.74 4.30
N ALA A 243 -1.51 -2.32 4.88
CA ALA A 243 -1.56 -1.12 5.70
C ALA A 243 -0.91 -1.35 7.07
N PRO A 244 0.03 -0.47 7.50
CA PRO A 244 0.44 -0.37 8.89
C PRO A 244 -0.71 0.16 9.75
N LYS A 245 -0.57 0.09 11.08
CA LYS A 245 -1.53 0.70 12.02
C LYS A 245 -1.53 2.22 11.90
N ALA A 246 -0.35 2.80 11.71
CA ALA A 246 -0.15 4.22 11.52
C ALA A 246 -0.82 4.77 10.26
N ARG A 247 -1.14 6.05 10.25
CA ARG A 247 -1.52 6.77 9.04
C ARG A 247 -0.28 6.96 8.17
N LEU A 248 -0.26 6.33 6.99
CA LEU A 248 0.82 6.46 6.02
C LEU A 248 0.44 7.48 4.94
N MET A 249 1.35 8.39 4.62
CA MET A 249 1.22 9.37 3.55
C MET A 249 2.46 9.33 2.67
N ILE A 250 2.26 9.33 1.35
CA ILE A 250 3.33 9.38 0.35
C ILE A 250 3.52 10.84 -0.05
N VAL A 251 4.75 11.32 0.01
CA VAL A 251 5.12 12.66 -0.47
C VAL A 251 5.74 12.49 -1.84
N GLU A 252 5.14 13.10 -2.87
CA GLU A 252 5.53 12.97 -4.27
C GLU A 252 6.09 14.27 -4.82
N GLY A 253 7.19 14.21 -5.56
CA GLY A 253 7.81 15.35 -6.21
C GLY A 253 9.24 15.10 -6.67
N ASP A 254 9.99 16.17 -6.91
CA ASP A 254 11.45 16.07 -7.01
C ASP A 254 12.03 15.67 -5.66
N ILE A 255 13.08 14.85 -5.67
CA ILE A 255 13.65 14.30 -4.42
C ILE A 255 14.08 15.38 -3.42
N ARG A 256 14.53 16.54 -3.88
CA ARG A 256 14.91 17.66 -3.00
C ARG A 256 13.67 18.29 -2.36
N GLU A 257 12.60 18.43 -3.14
CA GLU A 257 11.31 18.91 -2.62
C GLU A 257 10.68 17.91 -1.65
N GLU A 258 10.75 16.60 -1.95
CA GLU A 258 10.28 15.54 -1.05
C GLU A 258 10.98 15.61 0.32
N ILE A 259 12.32 15.73 0.33
CA ILE A 259 13.11 15.85 1.55
C ILE A 259 12.67 17.07 2.37
N LEU A 260 12.54 18.23 1.72
CA LEU A 260 12.13 19.46 2.39
C LEU A 260 10.71 19.34 2.95
N ALA A 261 9.77 18.83 2.15
CA ALA A 261 8.38 18.65 2.57
C ALA A 261 8.23 17.65 3.73
N ILE A 262 8.92 16.50 3.66
CA ILE A 262 8.89 15.49 4.74
C ILE A 262 9.49 16.06 6.02
N ARG A 263 10.58 16.82 5.95
CA ARG A 263 11.18 17.48 7.13
C ARG A 263 10.20 18.42 7.80
N GLN A 264 9.45 19.21 7.03
CA GLN A 264 8.45 20.15 7.56
C GLN A 264 7.27 19.41 8.20
N LEU A 265 6.73 18.40 7.50
CA LEU A 265 5.63 17.59 8.03
C LEU A 265 6.05 16.85 9.31
N ALA A 266 7.28 16.31 9.34
CA ALA A 266 7.82 15.64 10.51
C ALA A 266 8.02 16.62 11.67
N TYR A 267 8.56 17.82 11.42
CA TYR A 267 8.71 18.86 12.45
C TYR A 267 7.36 19.29 13.03
N ALA A 268 6.37 19.56 12.16
CA ALA A 268 5.02 19.92 12.60
C ALA A 268 4.35 18.82 13.43
N ALA A 269 4.53 17.56 13.04
CA ALA A 269 4.02 16.42 13.80
C ALA A 269 4.79 16.22 15.13
N HIS A 270 6.10 16.48 15.15
CA HIS A 270 6.92 16.44 16.35
C HIS A 270 6.46 17.49 17.40
N ARG A 271 6.17 18.71 16.97
CA ARG A 271 5.61 19.76 17.86
C ARG A 271 4.27 19.35 18.47
N ARG A 272 3.48 18.55 17.78
CA ARG A 272 2.22 17.95 18.27
C ARG A 272 2.43 16.69 19.10
N LYS A 273 3.69 16.37 19.46
CA LYS A 273 4.09 15.19 20.25
C LYS A 273 3.65 13.87 19.61
N LYS A 274 3.53 13.82 18.27
CA LYS A 274 3.22 12.59 17.54
C LYS A 274 4.44 11.71 17.41
N LYS A 275 4.23 10.38 17.49
CA LYS A 275 5.26 9.40 17.11
C LYS A 275 5.31 9.27 15.59
N ILE A 276 6.42 9.75 15.02
CA ILE A 276 6.59 9.90 13.57
C ILE A 276 7.46 8.79 13.05
N GLY A 277 7.04 8.15 11.94
CA GLY A 277 7.85 7.30 11.09
C GLY A 277 8.24 8.02 9.80
N ILE A 278 9.44 7.77 9.29
CA ILE A 278 9.88 8.21 7.96
C ILE A 278 10.46 7.01 7.21
N ILE A 279 9.93 6.74 6.02
CA ILE A 279 10.49 5.79 5.06
C ILE A 279 11.43 6.56 4.14
N ALA A 280 12.72 6.31 4.27
CA ALA A 280 13.78 6.97 3.53
C ALA A 280 14.63 5.96 2.75
N THR A 281 15.47 6.44 1.87
CA THR A 281 16.52 5.64 1.20
C THR A 281 17.89 5.92 1.79
N SER A 282 18.89 5.10 1.45
CA SER A 282 20.27 5.30 1.91
C SER A 282 20.80 6.68 1.57
N GLU A 283 20.38 7.23 0.43
CA GLU A 283 20.80 8.53 -0.09
C GLU A 283 20.18 9.70 0.68
N THR A 284 18.97 9.51 1.20
CA THR A 284 18.18 10.61 1.81
C THR A 284 18.15 10.55 3.33
N LEU A 285 18.43 9.40 3.90
CA LEU A 285 18.42 9.16 5.36
C LEU A 285 19.17 10.23 6.18
N PRO A 286 20.36 10.75 5.76
CA PRO A 286 21.08 11.76 6.53
C PRO A 286 20.37 13.12 6.63
N PHE A 287 19.36 13.36 5.81
CA PHE A 287 18.65 14.65 5.80
C PHE A 287 17.49 14.74 6.78
N TYR A 288 17.09 13.63 7.42
CA TYR A 288 15.97 13.59 8.36
C TYR A 288 16.44 13.58 9.80
N ASN A 289 15.85 14.46 10.65
CA ASN A 289 16.27 14.67 12.02
C ASN A 289 15.17 14.41 13.05
N TYR A 290 13.93 14.17 12.62
CA TYR A 290 12.78 13.97 13.51
C TYR A 290 12.12 12.65 13.24
N GLY A 291 11.80 11.91 14.31
CA GLY A 291 11.05 10.67 14.24
C GLY A 291 11.93 9.42 14.11
N ILE A 292 11.28 8.31 13.88
CA ILE A 292 11.85 6.99 13.65
C ILE A 292 12.12 6.87 12.14
N ILE A 293 13.39 6.91 11.75
CA ILE A 293 13.76 6.89 10.33
C ILE A 293 14.17 5.46 9.95
N LYS A 294 13.51 4.88 8.96
CA LYS A 294 13.80 3.54 8.45
C LYS A 294 14.34 3.60 7.03
N ASN A 295 15.46 2.91 6.83
CA ASN A 295 16.06 2.75 5.51
C ASN A 295 15.33 1.64 4.74
N ALA A 296 14.63 2.01 3.68
CA ALA A 296 13.98 1.05 2.79
C ALA A 296 14.97 0.40 1.80
N GLY A 297 16.13 1.00 1.55
CA GLY A 297 17.11 0.53 0.58
C GLY A 297 17.78 1.67 -0.17
N THR A 298 18.24 1.43 -1.37
CA THR A 298 18.91 2.43 -2.23
C THR A 298 18.16 2.62 -3.54
N ARG A 299 18.09 3.88 -4.01
CA ARG A 299 17.48 4.25 -5.32
C ARG A 299 18.28 3.70 -6.50
N GLU A 300 19.58 3.46 -6.32
CA GLU A 300 20.42 2.82 -7.34
C GLU A 300 20.04 1.35 -7.58
N ASN A 301 19.45 0.70 -6.58
CA ASN A 301 19.00 -0.70 -6.68
C ASN A 301 17.62 -0.87 -5.99
N GLU A 302 16.58 -0.63 -6.76
CA GLU A 302 15.18 -0.71 -6.29
C GLU A 302 14.77 -2.09 -5.74
N LYS A 303 15.51 -3.16 -6.08
CA LYS A 303 15.28 -4.49 -5.49
C LYS A 303 15.49 -4.48 -3.99
N THR A 304 16.38 -3.62 -3.48
CA THR A 304 16.61 -3.46 -2.04
C THR A 304 15.39 -2.85 -1.36
N ILE A 305 14.73 -1.88 -2.02
CA ILE A 305 13.51 -1.24 -1.53
C ILE A 305 12.35 -2.25 -1.53
N ALA A 306 12.18 -3.00 -2.61
CA ALA A 306 11.17 -4.05 -2.69
C ALA A 306 11.32 -5.07 -1.56
N ARG A 307 12.56 -5.53 -1.29
CA ARG A 307 12.88 -6.50 -0.25
C ARG A 307 12.54 -6.01 1.16
N ASN A 308 12.73 -4.72 1.43
CA ASN A 308 12.60 -4.15 2.77
C ASN A 308 11.23 -3.50 3.04
N LEU A 309 10.43 -3.18 2.04
CA LEU A 309 9.20 -2.39 2.18
C LEU A 309 8.29 -2.92 3.30
N TYR A 310 7.92 -4.19 3.24
CA TYR A 310 7.01 -4.77 4.24
C TYR A 310 7.65 -4.91 5.62
N LYS A 311 8.96 -5.20 5.68
CA LYS A 311 9.71 -5.22 6.94
C LYS A 311 9.64 -3.85 7.62
N VAL A 312 9.94 -2.79 6.90
CA VAL A 312 9.90 -1.41 7.41
C VAL A 312 8.49 -1.02 7.89
N LEU A 313 7.44 -1.35 7.13
CA LEU A 313 6.07 -1.09 7.56
C LEU A 313 5.70 -1.83 8.85
N ARG A 314 6.17 -3.08 9.03
CA ARG A 314 5.95 -3.85 10.26
C ARG A 314 6.74 -3.33 11.45
N GLU A 315 7.95 -2.86 11.22
CA GLU A 315 8.78 -2.25 12.28
C GLU A 315 8.12 -0.99 12.86
N PHE A 316 7.47 -0.16 12.04
CA PHE A 316 6.69 0.99 12.54
C PHE A 316 5.51 0.57 13.41
N ASP A 317 4.87 -0.56 13.11
CA ASP A 317 3.81 -1.11 13.95
C ASP A 317 4.32 -1.57 15.33
N GLN A 318 5.56 -2.06 15.40
CA GLN A 318 6.19 -2.49 16.66
C GLN A 318 6.65 -1.29 17.51
N GLU A 319 7.00 -0.20 16.85
CA GLU A 319 7.46 1.04 17.49
C GLU A 319 6.30 2.02 17.77
N ASP A 320 5.03 1.60 17.56
CA ASP A 320 3.81 2.37 17.77
C ASP A 320 3.82 3.75 17.10
N ALA A 321 4.33 3.83 15.88
CA ALA A 321 4.23 5.05 15.08
C ALA A 321 2.76 5.43 14.87
N GLU A 322 2.44 6.73 14.92
CA GLU A 322 1.08 7.25 14.71
C GLU A 322 0.91 7.79 13.27
N VAL A 323 1.96 8.36 12.73
CA VAL A 323 2.00 8.89 11.36
C VAL A 323 3.31 8.49 10.69
N ILE A 324 3.24 8.08 9.43
CA ILE A 324 4.39 7.72 8.61
C ILE A 324 4.38 8.59 7.36
N TYR A 325 5.50 9.24 7.07
CA TYR A 325 5.77 9.91 5.81
C TYR A 325 6.73 9.06 4.99
N SER A 326 6.38 8.81 3.73
CA SER A 326 7.24 8.08 2.81
C SER A 326 7.64 8.97 1.65
N GLU A 327 8.89 8.88 1.25
CA GLU A 327 9.31 9.32 -0.08
C GLU A 327 8.55 8.53 -1.16
N SER A 328 8.49 9.07 -2.37
CA SER A 328 8.08 8.33 -3.55
C SER A 328 9.27 7.57 -4.17
N PHE A 329 8.97 6.51 -4.90
CA PHE A 329 9.96 5.67 -5.57
C PHE A 329 9.69 5.63 -7.07
N ALA A 330 10.62 5.05 -7.84
CA ALA A 330 10.45 4.96 -9.29
C ALA A 330 9.20 4.17 -9.68
N VAL A 331 8.59 4.56 -10.77
CA VAL A 331 7.36 3.94 -11.31
C VAL A 331 7.65 3.01 -12.50
N GLN A 332 8.92 2.66 -12.70
CA GLN A 332 9.39 1.73 -13.74
C GLN A 332 9.96 0.46 -13.11
N GLY A 333 10.09 -0.58 -13.89
CA GLY A 333 10.67 -1.85 -13.41
C GLY A 333 9.96 -2.37 -12.15
N ILE A 334 10.75 -2.86 -11.19
CA ILE A 334 10.25 -3.34 -9.90
C ILE A 334 9.74 -2.20 -9.01
N GLY A 335 10.18 -0.96 -9.25
CA GLY A 335 9.70 0.23 -8.56
C GLY A 335 8.20 0.43 -8.73
N LYS A 336 7.63 0.06 -9.89
CA LYS A 336 6.17 0.05 -10.11
C LYS A 336 5.44 -0.88 -9.12
N ALA A 337 6.03 -2.02 -8.81
CA ALA A 337 5.48 -2.93 -7.81
C ALA A 337 5.58 -2.34 -6.39
N VAL A 338 6.71 -1.72 -6.05
CA VAL A 338 6.92 -1.03 -4.76
C VAL A 338 5.87 0.06 -4.57
N MET A 339 5.73 0.97 -5.55
CA MET A 339 4.75 2.06 -5.48
C MET A 339 3.32 1.55 -5.38
N ASN A 340 2.93 0.55 -6.16
CA ASN A 340 1.59 -0.05 -6.07
C ASN A 340 1.29 -0.58 -4.65
N ARG A 341 2.27 -1.18 -3.95
CA ARG A 341 2.09 -1.66 -2.56
C ARG A 341 2.04 -0.51 -1.57
N LEU A 342 2.91 0.47 -1.75
CA LEU A 342 2.99 1.65 -0.90
C LEU A 342 1.70 2.49 -0.99
N GLU A 343 1.17 2.72 -2.19
CA GLU A 343 -0.10 3.41 -2.42
C GLU A 343 -1.28 2.70 -1.75
N LYS A 344 -1.36 1.37 -1.87
CA LYS A 344 -2.39 0.58 -1.19
C LYS A 344 -2.22 0.62 0.34
N ALA A 345 -1.00 0.60 0.83
CA ALA A 345 -0.70 0.73 2.26
C ALA A 345 -1.11 2.11 2.79
N ALA A 346 -0.89 3.17 2.00
CA ALA A 346 -1.30 4.55 2.31
C ALA A 346 -2.81 4.80 2.13
N GLY A 347 -3.57 3.85 1.55
CA GLY A 347 -4.96 4.09 1.17
C GLY A 347 -5.08 5.24 0.17
N HIS A 348 -4.13 5.32 -0.77
CA HIS A 348 -3.99 6.36 -1.80
C HIS A 348 -3.80 7.79 -1.25
N GLN A 349 -3.38 7.94 0.01
CA GLN A 349 -3.07 9.26 0.58
C GLN A 349 -1.71 9.75 0.08
N LYS A 350 -1.74 10.79 -0.74
CA LYS A 350 -0.58 11.44 -1.35
C LYS A 350 -0.55 12.93 -1.03
N ILE A 351 0.65 13.48 -0.95
CA ILE A 351 0.92 14.90 -0.75
C ILE A 351 1.90 15.34 -1.83
N THR A 352 1.59 16.39 -2.54
CA THR A 352 2.53 16.99 -3.49
C THR A 352 3.58 17.80 -2.71
N ALA A 353 4.84 17.43 -2.83
CA ALA A 353 5.94 18.09 -2.13
C ALA A 353 6.01 19.58 -2.45
N ALA A 354 5.86 19.95 -3.73
CA ALA A 354 5.86 21.34 -4.17
C ALA A 354 4.80 22.20 -3.47
N ASP A 355 3.64 21.65 -3.11
CA ASP A 355 2.59 22.41 -2.42
C ASP A 355 3.01 22.76 -0.99
N ILE A 356 3.69 21.83 -0.31
CA ILE A 356 4.25 22.07 1.03
C ILE A 356 5.37 23.12 0.97
N VAL A 357 6.31 22.98 0.03
CA VAL A 357 7.47 23.87 -0.10
C VAL A 357 7.06 25.28 -0.54
N LYS A 358 6.04 25.42 -1.41
CA LYS A 358 5.52 26.71 -1.84
C LYS A 358 5.00 27.56 -0.70
N LEU A 359 4.38 26.96 0.32
CA LEU A 359 3.87 27.70 1.48
C LEU A 359 4.98 28.42 2.25
N GLN A 360 6.22 27.96 2.22
CA GLN A 360 7.35 28.61 2.91
C GLN A 360 7.71 30.00 2.38
N LYS A 361 7.33 30.33 1.15
CA LYS A 361 7.60 31.63 0.56
C LYS A 361 6.76 32.75 1.17
N TYR A 362 5.64 32.36 1.79
CA TYR A 362 4.67 33.31 2.30
C TYR A 362 4.84 33.46 3.82
N ARG A 363 4.63 34.69 4.31
CA ARG A 363 4.57 35.03 5.73
C ARG A 363 3.17 35.38 6.15
N ARG A 364 2.35 35.79 5.20
CA ARG A 364 0.96 36.17 5.40
C ARG A 364 0.03 35.32 4.57
N ILE A 365 -1.08 34.85 5.17
CA ILE A 365 -2.13 34.10 4.50
C ILE A 365 -3.45 34.82 4.74
N ILE A 366 -4.13 35.20 3.65
CA ILE A 366 -5.43 35.89 3.72
C ILE A 366 -6.48 35.00 3.09
N PHE A 367 -7.52 34.66 3.86
CA PHE A 367 -8.69 33.97 3.36
C PHE A 367 -9.72 34.98 2.88
N VAL A 368 -10.11 34.91 1.60
CA VAL A 368 -11.09 35.81 1.01
C VAL A 368 -12.41 35.07 0.80
N SER A 369 -13.49 35.66 1.32
CA SER A 369 -14.86 35.17 1.19
C SER A 369 -15.79 36.28 0.73
N GLY A 370 -17.09 35.99 0.53
CA GLY A 370 -18.03 37.02 0.04
C GLY A 370 -18.07 38.27 0.90
N THR A 371 -18.32 38.11 2.22
CA THR A 371 -18.59 39.22 3.16
C THR A 371 -17.70 39.21 4.39
N ASP A 372 -16.72 38.29 4.51
CA ASP A 372 -15.85 38.15 5.67
C ASP A 372 -16.57 37.93 7.02
N SER A 373 -17.76 37.33 6.98
CA SER A 373 -18.58 37.15 8.19
C SER A 373 -18.75 35.68 8.62
N ALA A 374 -18.30 34.71 7.81
CA ALA A 374 -18.45 33.28 8.11
C ALA A 374 -17.27 32.44 7.62
N ARG A 375 -17.25 32.05 6.34
CA ARG A 375 -16.26 31.04 5.80
C ARG A 375 -14.81 31.49 5.89
N GLY A 376 -14.52 32.74 5.53
CA GLY A 376 -13.18 33.31 5.63
C GLY A 376 -12.65 33.31 7.07
N PRO A 377 -13.38 33.92 8.03
CA PRO A 377 -13.01 33.89 9.44
C PRO A 377 -12.85 32.48 10.03
N ILE A 378 -13.76 31.54 9.69
CA ILE A 378 -13.62 30.13 10.10
C ILE A 378 -12.29 29.53 9.61
N ALA A 379 -11.99 29.69 8.32
CA ALA A 379 -10.76 29.17 7.74
C ALA A 379 -9.51 29.80 8.38
N ALA A 380 -9.53 31.10 8.61
CA ALA A 380 -8.44 31.81 9.27
C ALA A 380 -8.22 31.31 10.71
N GLU A 381 -9.30 31.16 11.49
CA GLU A 381 -9.20 30.70 12.87
C GLU A 381 -8.77 29.23 12.96
N LEU A 382 -9.26 28.37 12.08
CA LEU A 382 -8.81 26.99 11.98
C LEU A 382 -7.30 26.91 11.68
N LEU A 383 -6.81 27.76 10.78
CA LEU A 383 -5.38 27.77 10.44
C LEU A 383 -4.51 28.34 11.58
N ARG A 384 -4.96 29.41 12.28
CA ARG A 384 -4.26 29.98 13.44
C ARG A 384 -4.08 28.95 14.57
N ASN A 385 -5.05 28.06 14.72
CA ASN A 385 -5.02 26.99 15.73
C ASN A 385 -4.26 25.75 15.28
N GLN A 386 -3.64 25.76 14.08
CA GLN A 386 -2.75 24.69 13.64
C GLN A 386 -1.32 24.96 14.10
N ASP A 387 -0.65 23.90 14.56
CA ASP A 387 0.78 23.93 14.87
C ASP A 387 1.58 23.86 13.56
N LEU A 388 1.88 25.02 12.99
CA LEU A 388 2.65 25.11 11.76
C LEU A 388 4.14 25.32 12.09
N GLU A 389 5.05 24.81 11.25
CA GLU A 389 6.49 24.95 11.42
C GLU A 389 6.94 26.42 11.42
N GLN A 390 6.25 27.21 10.59
CA GLN A 390 6.47 28.65 10.46
C GLN A 390 5.29 29.41 11.03
N GLU A 391 5.56 30.50 11.74
CA GLU A 391 4.52 31.45 12.12
C GLU A 391 4.03 32.23 10.91
N TYR A 392 2.73 32.20 10.71
CA TYR A 392 2.04 32.98 9.67
C TYR A 392 1.18 34.06 10.30
N VAL A 393 1.18 35.23 9.69
CA VAL A 393 0.12 36.21 9.92
C VAL A 393 -1.09 35.75 9.12
N VAL A 394 -2.08 35.19 9.83
CA VAL A 394 -3.29 34.66 9.19
C VAL A 394 -4.44 35.64 9.38
N ASP A 395 -5.10 35.99 8.30
CA ASP A 395 -6.17 36.98 8.29
C ASP A 395 -7.32 36.55 7.37
N SER A 396 -8.46 37.25 7.44
CA SER A 396 -9.55 37.07 6.48
C SER A 396 -10.08 38.42 5.98
N ARG A 397 -10.65 38.41 4.78
CA ARG A 397 -11.22 39.59 4.11
C ARG A 397 -12.47 39.20 3.32
N GLY A 398 -13.32 40.18 3.05
CA GLY A 398 -14.48 40.05 2.19
C GLY A 398 -14.26 40.62 0.79
N MET A 399 -14.88 40.04 -0.21
CA MET A 399 -14.95 40.63 -1.56
C MET A 399 -15.77 41.93 -1.55
N VAL A 400 -16.81 41.99 -0.72
CA VAL A 400 -17.66 43.14 -0.54
C VAL A 400 -18.05 43.20 0.93
N VAL A 401 -17.64 44.27 1.62
CA VAL A 401 -17.98 44.56 3.00
C VAL A 401 -18.53 45.96 3.07
N LEU A 402 -19.84 46.10 3.10
CA LEU A 402 -20.52 47.42 3.12
C LEU A 402 -20.33 48.13 4.46
N PHE A 403 -20.37 47.38 5.55
CA PHE A 403 -20.13 47.87 6.90
C PHE A 403 -19.35 46.82 7.70
N PRO A 404 -18.42 47.24 8.59
CA PRO A 404 -17.78 46.33 9.51
C PRO A 404 -18.79 45.67 10.45
N GLU A 405 -18.89 44.33 10.40
CA GLU A 405 -19.82 43.55 11.19
C GLU A 405 -19.08 42.43 11.94
N PRO A 406 -19.56 42.00 13.12
CA PRO A 406 -19.10 40.82 13.78
C PRO A 406 -19.38 39.56 12.94
N VAL A 407 -18.74 38.47 13.29
CA VAL A 407 -18.99 37.17 12.61
C VAL A 407 -20.46 36.76 12.76
N ASN A 408 -20.91 36.01 11.78
CA ASN A 408 -22.24 35.40 11.79
C ASN A 408 -22.40 34.48 13.02
N GLN A 409 -23.50 34.67 13.78
CA GLN A 409 -23.77 33.92 15.02
C GLN A 409 -23.74 32.40 14.84
N LYS A 410 -24.18 31.87 13.67
CA LYS A 410 -24.12 30.44 13.39
C LYS A 410 -22.67 29.97 13.18
N ALA A 411 -21.85 30.78 12.52
CA ALA A 411 -20.41 30.50 12.34
C ALA A 411 -19.70 30.48 13.69
N GLU A 412 -19.96 31.45 14.55
CA GLU A 412 -19.41 31.49 15.91
C GLU A 412 -19.85 30.26 16.75
N ALA A 413 -21.14 29.88 16.68
CA ALA A 413 -21.66 28.72 17.39
C ALA A 413 -20.96 27.40 16.95
N VAL A 414 -20.68 27.25 15.64
CA VAL A 414 -19.93 26.10 15.12
C VAL A 414 -18.49 26.08 15.66
N MET A 415 -17.81 27.23 15.66
CA MET A 415 -16.43 27.30 16.16
C MET A 415 -16.36 27.05 17.66
N ARG A 416 -17.30 27.54 18.45
CA ARG A 416 -17.40 27.24 19.90
C ARG A 416 -17.61 25.73 20.16
N SER A 417 -18.36 25.03 19.31
CA SER A 417 -18.57 23.59 19.46
C SER A 417 -17.30 22.76 19.33
N VAL A 418 -16.26 23.30 18.69
CA VAL A 418 -14.92 22.71 18.56
C VAL A 418 -13.85 23.39 19.43
N GLY A 419 -14.28 24.19 20.40
CA GLY A 419 -13.39 24.83 21.39
C GLY A 419 -12.66 26.08 20.88
N MET A 420 -13.11 26.70 19.81
CA MET A 420 -12.52 27.90 19.21
C MET A 420 -13.52 29.07 19.25
N THR A 421 -13.02 30.31 19.12
CA THR A 421 -13.88 31.50 19.09
C THR A 421 -13.35 32.53 18.10
N MET A 422 -14.29 33.25 17.47
CA MET A 422 -14.01 34.35 16.56
C MET A 422 -14.66 35.67 17.04
N GLU A 423 -15.00 35.76 18.32
CA GLU A 423 -15.73 36.92 18.89
C GLU A 423 -15.08 38.27 18.62
N THR A 424 -13.76 38.30 18.49
CA THR A 424 -13.02 39.56 18.25
C THR A 424 -12.93 39.91 16.77
N HIS A 425 -13.41 39.05 15.88
CA HIS A 425 -13.35 39.30 14.45
C HIS A 425 -14.37 40.33 14.02
N ILE A 426 -13.92 41.29 13.26
CA ILE A 426 -14.76 42.28 12.56
C ILE A 426 -14.45 42.19 11.07
N SER A 427 -15.51 42.09 10.26
CA SER A 427 -15.39 41.96 8.82
C SER A 427 -14.66 43.15 8.18
N GLN A 428 -13.74 42.87 7.26
CA GLN A 428 -12.96 43.88 6.55
C GLN A 428 -12.92 43.55 5.06
N GLN A 429 -12.95 44.59 4.22
CA GLN A 429 -12.86 44.42 2.78
C GLN A 429 -11.43 44.06 2.35
N PHE A 430 -11.33 43.23 1.32
CA PHE A 430 -10.05 42.96 0.65
C PHE A 430 -9.69 44.17 -0.25
N GLU A 431 -8.50 44.71 -0.07
CA GLU A 431 -7.99 45.85 -0.80
C GLU A 431 -6.59 45.56 -1.33
N GLY A 432 -6.12 46.29 -2.36
CA GLY A 432 -4.81 46.14 -2.95
C GLY A 432 -3.63 46.25 -1.96
N GLU A 433 -3.82 47.01 -0.90
CA GLU A 433 -2.83 47.15 0.21
C GLU A 433 -2.61 45.85 0.97
N ASN A 434 -3.52 44.88 0.84
CA ASN A 434 -3.36 43.55 1.46
C ASN A 434 -2.35 42.66 0.69
N ILE A 435 -2.00 43.02 -0.54
CA ILE A 435 -1.13 42.24 -1.42
C ILE A 435 0.32 42.66 -1.20
N LEU A 436 1.05 41.92 -0.37
CA LEU A 436 2.48 42.06 -0.20
C LEU A 436 3.19 40.89 -0.93
N ASP A 437 4.48 41.02 -1.19
CA ASP A 437 5.27 40.02 -1.92
C ASP A 437 5.28 38.64 -1.24
N ASP A 438 5.09 38.58 0.08
CA ASP A 438 5.02 37.38 0.91
C ASP A 438 3.59 36.99 1.32
N THR A 439 2.57 37.53 0.65
CA THR A 439 1.17 37.24 0.92
C THR A 439 0.61 36.17 -0.02
N LEU A 440 0.04 35.11 0.57
CA LEU A 440 -0.79 34.13 -0.13
C LEU A 440 -2.27 34.45 0.09
N VAL A 441 -3.01 34.59 -1.01
CA VAL A 441 -4.46 34.84 -0.96
C VAL A 441 -5.19 33.55 -1.34
N LEU A 442 -6.04 33.08 -0.44
CA LEU A 442 -6.85 31.88 -0.61
C LEU A 442 -8.35 32.28 -0.68
N THR A 443 -9.04 31.91 -1.74
CA THR A 443 -10.46 32.22 -1.93
C THR A 443 -11.34 31.03 -1.61
N MET A 444 -12.56 31.29 -1.13
CA MET A 444 -13.57 30.26 -0.82
C MET A 444 -14.28 29.73 -2.08
N GLU A 445 -14.17 30.42 -3.19
CA GLU A 445 -14.82 30.09 -4.48
C GLU A 445 -13.92 30.48 -5.66
N GLU A 446 -14.02 29.74 -6.75
CA GLU A 446 -13.21 30.01 -7.95
C GLU A 446 -13.57 31.32 -8.62
N SER A 447 -14.86 31.69 -8.60
CA SER A 447 -15.34 33.00 -9.06
C SER A 447 -14.69 34.18 -8.34
N GLN A 448 -14.41 34.03 -7.06
CA GLN A 448 -13.69 35.05 -6.27
C GLN A 448 -12.24 35.16 -6.69
N LYS A 449 -11.59 34.03 -6.93
CA LYS A 449 -10.21 33.97 -7.46
C LYS A 449 -10.10 34.68 -8.81
N ASP A 450 -11.00 34.34 -9.74
CA ASP A 450 -10.99 34.93 -11.08
C ASP A 450 -11.23 36.43 -11.03
N LYS A 451 -12.15 36.89 -10.18
CA LYS A 451 -12.41 38.32 -9.97
C LYS A 451 -11.18 39.02 -9.40
N LEU A 452 -10.56 38.50 -8.33
CA LEU A 452 -9.36 39.10 -7.74
C LEU A 452 -8.21 39.17 -8.73
N ARG A 453 -7.99 38.11 -9.54
CA ARG A 453 -6.96 38.09 -10.58
C ARG A 453 -7.23 39.10 -11.69
N SER A 454 -8.48 39.42 -11.97
CA SER A 454 -8.81 40.44 -12.95
C SER A 454 -8.63 41.86 -12.41
N GLU A 455 -8.77 42.06 -11.09
CA GLU A 455 -8.65 43.37 -10.43
C GLU A 455 -7.21 43.70 -9.99
N TYR A 456 -6.40 42.67 -9.68
CA TYR A 456 -5.04 42.82 -9.13
C TYR A 456 -4.01 42.00 -9.89
N GLU A 457 -3.12 42.64 -10.64
CA GLU A 457 -2.11 41.96 -11.48
C GLU A 457 -1.10 41.12 -10.68
N ASN A 458 -0.79 41.47 -9.44
CA ASN A 458 0.26 40.86 -8.62
C ASN A 458 -0.27 39.85 -7.58
N ILE A 459 -1.55 39.48 -7.62
CA ILE A 459 -2.13 38.55 -6.64
C ILE A 459 -1.67 37.11 -6.91
N ARG A 460 -1.26 36.42 -5.84
CA ARG A 460 -0.75 35.04 -5.86
C ARG A 460 -1.60 34.12 -5.00
#